data_f4ff978d0bc2a65290221927478f3542
#
_entry.id   f4ff978d0bc2a65290221927478f3542
#
_cell.length_a   1.000
_cell.length_b   1.000
_cell.length_c   1.000
_cell.angle_alpha   90.00
_cell.angle_beta   90.00
_cell.angle_gamma   90.00
#
_symmetry.space_group_name_H-M   'P 1'
#
loop_
_entity.id
_entity.type
_entity.pdbx_description
1 polymer ?
#
loop_
_entity_poly.entity_id
_entity_poly.type
_entity_poly.pdbx_seq_one_letter_code
_entity_poly.pdbx_strand_id
1 'polypeptide(L)'
;DLGYAYLPLKEKVLGFIDVPGHEKFLANMLAGLGGVHYAMLIVAADEGIAAQTKEHLAILRQLQFTEIMVVITKADRATNEQIEALKTQIQTDYPFLAESHYFITSAQTGLGIDALRDYLANLPELAEINKPFRYAIDRVFRVKGAGTVVTGTAFAGSVSIDDELFLSTGQKVRVKNIHAQNTPSEKGLAGQRLA
;
A
#
# COMPACT_ATOMS: atom_id res chain seq x y z
N ASP A 1 -7.78 11.69 3.39
CA ASP A 1 -8.30 10.44 2.80
C ASP A 1 -7.12 9.61 2.25
N LEU A 2 -7.29 8.28 2.20
CA LEU A 2 -6.35 7.36 1.54
C LEU A 2 -6.43 7.54 0.02
N GLY A 3 -5.28 7.63 -0.63
CA GLY A 3 -5.15 7.57 -2.08
C GLY A 3 -4.98 6.14 -2.57
N TYR A 4 -5.48 5.81 -3.74
CA TYR A 4 -5.34 4.49 -4.35
C TYR A 4 -4.92 4.64 -5.81
N ALA A 5 -3.88 3.90 -6.19
CA ALA A 5 -3.43 3.80 -7.57
C ALA A 5 -3.18 2.33 -7.93
N TYR A 6 -3.30 2.00 -9.20
CA TYR A 6 -3.11 0.64 -9.70
C TYR A 6 -2.15 0.65 -10.87
N LEU A 7 -1.17 -0.24 -10.83
CA LEU A 7 -0.23 -0.49 -11.92
C LEU A 7 -0.51 -1.88 -12.50
N PRO A 8 -1.13 -1.97 -13.68
CA PRO A 8 -1.30 -3.25 -14.36
C PRO A 8 0.06 -3.75 -14.85
N LEU A 9 0.36 -5.00 -14.55
CA LEU A 9 1.48 -5.78 -15.04
C LEU A 9 0.95 -6.93 -15.90
N LYS A 10 1.83 -7.69 -16.55
CA LYS A 10 1.40 -8.76 -17.47
C LYS A 10 0.47 -9.80 -16.83
N GLU A 11 0.77 -10.20 -15.59
CA GLU A 11 0.06 -11.30 -14.91
C GLU A 11 -0.62 -10.87 -13.60
N LYS A 12 -0.34 -9.67 -13.11
CA LYS A 12 -0.88 -9.15 -11.85
C LYS A 12 -1.14 -7.65 -11.91
N VAL A 13 -1.90 -7.15 -10.95
CA VAL A 13 -2.09 -5.71 -10.73
C VAL A 13 -1.51 -5.35 -9.39
N LEU A 14 -0.58 -4.41 -9.35
CA LEU A 14 -0.10 -3.82 -8.10
C LEU A 14 -1.04 -2.70 -7.66
N GLY A 15 -1.53 -2.80 -6.44
CA GLY A 15 -2.25 -1.73 -5.77
C GLY A 15 -1.28 -0.91 -4.91
N PHE A 16 -1.33 0.40 -5.04
CA PHE A 16 -0.64 1.33 -4.16
C PHE A 16 -1.65 2.01 -3.26
N ILE A 17 -1.34 2.08 -1.99
CA ILE A 17 -2.10 2.84 -1.00
C ILE A 17 -1.23 4.02 -0.59
N ASP A 18 -1.64 5.21 -1.02
CA ASP A 18 -1.02 6.47 -0.60
C ASP A 18 -1.63 6.88 0.74
N VAL A 19 -0.80 6.92 1.76
CA VAL A 19 -1.22 7.19 3.12
C VAL A 19 -1.01 8.67 3.47
N PRO A 20 -1.99 9.33 4.15
CA PRO A 20 -1.85 10.72 4.52
C PRO A 20 -0.69 10.93 5.49
N GLY A 21 0.13 11.95 5.22
CA GLY A 21 1.34 12.27 6.00
C GLY A 21 1.11 12.91 7.36
N HIS A 22 -0.10 13.37 7.68
CA HIS A 22 -0.37 14.12 8.89
C HIS A 22 -0.90 13.22 10.02
N GLU A 23 -0.36 13.38 11.24
CA GLU A 23 -0.70 12.60 12.45
C GLU A 23 -2.21 12.46 12.72
N LYS A 24 -3.01 13.49 12.40
CA LYS A 24 -4.48 13.49 12.53
C LYS A 24 -5.16 12.36 11.75
N PHE A 25 -4.47 11.80 10.74
CA PHE A 25 -5.00 10.75 9.89
C PHE A 25 -4.38 9.38 10.16
N LEU A 26 -3.63 9.25 11.25
CA LEU A 26 -2.96 8.00 11.63
C LEU A 26 -3.93 6.81 11.69
N ALA A 27 -5.12 7.00 12.24
CA ALA A 27 -6.14 5.95 12.30
C ALA A 27 -6.58 5.49 10.89
N ASN A 28 -6.72 6.42 9.94
CA ASN A 28 -7.06 6.10 8.55
C ASN A 28 -5.90 5.40 7.85
N MET A 29 -4.66 5.81 8.14
CA MET A 29 -3.47 5.15 7.64
C MET A 29 -3.42 3.69 8.11
N LEU A 30 -3.56 3.44 9.40
CA LEU A 30 -3.54 2.10 9.98
C LEU A 30 -4.67 1.20 9.44
N ALA A 31 -5.87 1.76 9.22
CA ALA A 31 -6.98 1.03 8.62
C ALA A 31 -6.68 0.60 7.17
N GLY A 32 -5.93 1.41 6.41
CA GLY A 32 -5.53 1.09 5.04
C GLY A 32 -4.40 0.08 4.93
N LEU A 33 -3.57 -0.06 5.96
CA LEU A 33 -2.36 -0.89 5.93
C LEU A 33 -2.62 -2.38 6.19
N GLY A 34 -3.82 -2.74 6.60
CA GLY A 34 -4.14 -4.15 6.82
C GLY A 34 -4.05 -4.96 5.53
N GLY A 35 -3.33 -6.09 5.60
CA GLY A 35 -3.07 -6.95 4.43
C GLY A 35 -2.02 -6.40 3.45
N VAL A 36 -1.36 -5.29 3.78
CA VAL A 36 -0.21 -4.76 3.04
C VAL A 36 1.07 -5.39 3.58
N HIS A 37 1.83 -6.01 2.70
CA HIS A 37 3.07 -6.71 3.07
C HIS A 37 4.32 -5.92 2.74
N TYR A 38 4.24 -4.97 1.82
CA TYR A 38 5.35 -4.18 1.30
C TYR A 38 5.13 -2.71 1.61
N ALA A 39 6.16 -2.03 2.04
CA ALA A 39 6.13 -0.58 2.23
C ALA A 39 7.17 0.10 1.35
N MET A 40 6.81 1.26 0.82
CA MET A 40 7.70 2.09 0.03
C MET A 40 7.86 3.45 0.71
N LEU A 41 9.04 3.68 1.31
CA LEU A 41 9.39 4.95 1.90
C LEU A 41 9.86 5.90 0.79
N ILE A 42 9.13 6.99 0.60
CA ILE A 42 9.45 8.01 -0.40
C ILE A 42 10.15 9.19 0.27
N VAL A 43 11.35 9.54 -0.21
CA VAL A 43 12.10 10.70 0.27
C VAL A 43 12.56 11.52 -0.93
N ALA A 44 12.28 12.82 -0.94
CA ALA A 44 12.74 13.71 -2.01
C ALA A 44 14.21 14.08 -1.79
N ALA A 45 15.04 13.95 -2.82
CA ALA A 45 16.48 14.22 -2.75
C ALA A 45 16.80 15.69 -2.42
N ASP A 46 15.95 16.61 -2.87
CA ASP A 46 16.09 18.06 -2.64
C ASP A 46 15.62 18.52 -1.26
N GLU A 47 14.80 17.72 -0.57
CA GLU A 47 14.23 18.07 0.74
C GLU A 47 14.81 17.24 1.90
N GLY A 48 15.26 16.01 1.61
CA GLY A 48 15.78 15.08 2.62
C GLY A 48 14.72 14.56 3.60
N ILE A 49 15.15 14.23 4.82
CA ILE A 49 14.25 13.68 5.86
C ILE A 49 13.48 14.81 6.53
N ALA A 50 12.24 15.02 6.11
CA ALA A 50 11.33 15.99 6.69
C ALA A 50 10.72 15.51 8.04
N ALA A 51 10.04 16.40 8.77
CA ALA A 51 9.38 16.04 10.02
C ALA A 51 8.38 14.91 9.86
N GLN A 52 7.53 14.97 8.83
CA GLN A 52 6.55 13.91 8.51
C GLN A 52 7.24 12.57 8.16
N THR A 53 8.40 12.61 7.49
CA THR A 53 9.18 11.40 7.21
C THR A 53 9.60 10.70 8.49
N LYS A 54 9.99 11.45 9.54
CA LYS A 54 10.36 10.90 10.86
C LYS A 54 9.17 10.21 11.55
N GLU A 55 7.98 10.81 11.46
CA GLU A 55 6.74 10.23 12.01
C GLU A 55 6.40 8.92 11.29
N HIS A 56 6.46 8.90 9.95
CA HIS A 56 6.23 7.69 9.16
C HIS A 56 7.27 6.60 9.46
N LEU A 57 8.53 6.95 9.62
CA LEU A 57 9.59 6.01 9.98
C LEU A 57 9.36 5.37 11.35
N ALA A 58 8.88 6.13 12.33
CA ALA A 58 8.52 5.59 13.63
C ALA A 58 7.38 4.56 13.53
N ILE A 59 6.40 4.80 12.66
CA ILE A 59 5.29 3.88 12.41
C ILE A 59 5.77 2.64 11.64
N LEU A 60 6.54 2.82 10.57
CA LEU A 60 7.10 1.70 9.79
C LEU A 60 7.90 0.74 10.65
N ARG A 61 8.63 1.26 11.64
CA ARG A 61 9.38 0.45 12.60
C ARG A 61 8.49 -0.42 13.49
N GLN A 62 7.26 0.01 13.79
CA GLN A 62 6.32 -0.73 14.63
C GLN A 62 5.50 -1.75 13.82
N LEU A 63 5.36 -1.53 12.52
CA LEU A 63 4.61 -2.41 11.64
C LEU A 63 5.52 -3.51 11.10
N GLN A 64 4.99 -4.72 11.07
CA GLN A 64 5.72 -5.90 10.57
C GLN A 64 5.50 -6.05 9.06
N PHE A 65 6.15 -5.20 8.26
CA PHE A 65 6.20 -5.41 6.82
C PHE A 65 7.16 -6.55 6.48
N THR A 66 6.85 -7.28 5.42
CA THR A 66 7.76 -8.31 4.89
C THR A 66 9.00 -7.63 4.32
N GLU A 67 8.82 -6.48 3.69
CA GLU A 67 9.90 -5.70 3.13
C GLU A 67 9.55 -4.21 3.11
N ILE A 68 10.55 -3.38 3.37
CA ILE A 68 10.50 -1.92 3.22
C ILE A 68 11.56 -1.54 2.19
N MET A 69 11.14 -0.90 1.11
CA MET A 69 12.04 -0.31 0.12
C MET A 69 12.10 1.21 0.28
N VAL A 70 13.24 1.80 -0.04
CA VAL A 70 13.46 3.24 0.03
C VAL A 70 13.58 3.81 -1.39
N VAL A 71 12.77 4.78 -1.73
CA VAL A 71 12.80 5.45 -3.03
C VAL A 71 13.17 6.92 -2.83
N ILE A 72 14.38 7.28 -3.23
CA ILE A 72 14.85 8.66 -3.24
C ILE A 72 14.39 9.28 -4.57
N THR A 73 13.44 10.19 -4.50
CA THR A 73 12.82 10.84 -5.65
C THR A 73 13.46 12.19 -5.97
N LYS A 74 13.06 12.82 -7.09
CA LYS A 74 13.58 14.12 -7.55
C LYS A 74 15.12 14.15 -7.68
N ALA A 75 15.73 13.05 -8.09
CA ALA A 75 17.17 12.94 -8.24
C ALA A 75 17.77 13.97 -9.24
N ASP A 76 16.94 14.49 -10.16
CA ASP A 76 17.28 15.57 -11.08
C ASP A 76 17.51 16.94 -10.41
N ARG A 77 17.16 17.08 -9.11
CA ARG A 77 17.29 18.32 -8.34
C ARG A 77 18.38 18.29 -7.29
N ALA A 78 19.16 17.22 -7.23
CA ALA A 78 20.24 17.05 -6.26
C ALA A 78 21.51 16.54 -6.94
N THR A 79 22.67 16.79 -6.34
CA THR A 79 23.93 16.22 -6.83
C THR A 79 24.07 14.77 -6.35
N ASN A 80 24.95 13.99 -7.00
CA ASN A 80 25.23 12.62 -6.58
C ASN A 80 25.75 12.56 -5.13
N GLU A 81 26.56 13.52 -4.72
CA GLU A 81 27.09 13.63 -3.36
C GLU A 81 25.96 13.84 -2.34
N GLN A 82 24.98 14.68 -2.66
CA GLN A 82 23.81 14.93 -1.82
C GLN A 82 22.94 13.66 -1.68
N ILE A 83 22.73 12.94 -2.78
CA ILE A 83 21.96 11.68 -2.80
C ILE A 83 22.66 10.62 -1.95
N GLU A 84 23.97 10.43 -2.11
CA GLU A 84 24.74 9.46 -1.32
C GLU A 84 24.80 9.85 0.17
N ALA A 85 24.92 11.14 0.48
CA ALA A 85 24.86 11.63 1.85
C ALA A 85 23.49 11.34 2.49
N LEU A 86 22.39 11.60 1.76
CA LEU A 86 21.03 11.30 2.23
C LEU A 86 20.83 9.80 2.46
N LYS A 87 21.28 8.96 1.54
CA LYS A 87 21.23 7.50 1.67
C LYS A 87 21.99 7.03 2.93
N THR A 88 23.23 7.52 3.10
CA THR A 88 24.04 7.21 4.27
C THR A 88 23.37 7.67 5.57
N GLN A 89 22.78 8.86 5.56
CA GLN A 89 22.02 9.38 6.70
C GLN A 89 20.84 8.45 7.05
N ILE A 90 20.03 8.03 6.05
CA ILE A 90 18.90 7.11 6.28
C ILE A 90 19.39 5.81 6.90
N GLN A 91 20.46 5.21 6.37
CA GLN A 91 21.01 3.95 6.86
C GLN A 91 21.56 4.06 8.29
N THR A 92 22.19 5.19 8.63
CA THR A 92 22.78 5.44 9.94
C THR A 92 21.72 5.75 11.00
N ASP A 93 20.78 6.65 10.69
CA ASP A 93 19.77 7.11 11.63
C ASP A 93 18.64 6.08 11.82
N TYR A 94 18.45 5.20 10.82
CA TYR A 94 17.40 4.17 10.81
C TYR A 94 17.97 2.80 10.43
N PRO A 95 18.71 2.13 11.35
CA PRO A 95 19.41 0.87 11.07
C PRO A 95 18.50 -0.26 10.53
N PHE A 96 17.19 -0.23 10.83
CA PHE A 96 16.24 -1.21 10.29
C PHE A 96 16.01 -1.07 8.77
N LEU A 97 16.47 0.02 8.15
CA LEU A 97 16.46 0.24 6.71
C LEU A 97 17.83 0.03 6.04
N ALA A 98 18.88 -0.31 6.81
CA ALA A 98 20.24 -0.41 6.27
C ALA A 98 20.34 -1.42 5.13
N GLU A 99 19.64 -2.56 5.25
CA GLU A 99 19.61 -3.63 4.24
C GLU A 99 18.42 -3.51 3.27
N SER A 100 17.66 -2.43 3.31
CA SER A 100 16.54 -2.19 2.38
C SER A 100 17.05 -1.99 0.95
N HIS A 101 16.21 -2.26 -0.04
CA HIS A 101 16.48 -1.86 -1.42
C HIS A 101 16.30 -0.37 -1.59
N TYR A 102 17.32 0.29 -2.16
CA TYR A 102 17.32 1.73 -2.43
C TYR A 102 17.19 1.99 -3.92
N PHE A 103 16.21 2.81 -4.31
CA PHE A 103 16.00 3.26 -5.68
C PHE A 103 16.18 4.77 -5.74
N ILE A 104 17.02 5.23 -6.67
CA ILE A 104 17.23 6.65 -6.94
C ILE A 104 16.47 6.97 -8.22
N THR A 105 15.47 7.85 -8.13
CA THR A 105 14.51 8.05 -9.21
C THR A 105 14.24 9.51 -9.51
N SER A 106 13.90 9.79 -10.76
CA SER A 106 13.33 11.06 -11.20
C SER A 106 12.18 10.80 -12.17
N ALA A 107 10.99 11.22 -11.80
CA ALA A 107 9.83 11.17 -12.70
C ALA A 107 9.98 12.13 -13.89
N GLN A 108 10.78 13.20 -13.75
CA GLN A 108 11.01 14.18 -14.79
C GLN A 108 11.91 13.64 -15.91
N THR A 109 12.94 12.88 -15.55
CA THR A 109 13.93 12.35 -16.51
C THR A 109 13.74 10.88 -16.85
N GLY A 110 12.91 10.15 -16.09
CA GLY A 110 12.77 8.71 -16.18
C GLY A 110 13.86 7.91 -15.46
N LEU A 111 14.85 8.59 -14.86
CA LEU A 111 15.94 7.91 -14.15
C LEU A 111 15.40 6.93 -13.10
N GLY A 112 15.87 5.68 -13.13
CA GLY A 112 15.59 4.65 -12.14
C GLY A 112 14.14 4.12 -12.12
N ILE A 113 13.23 4.65 -12.95
CA ILE A 113 11.81 4.25 -12.96
C ILE A 113 11.64 2.82 -13.45
N ASP A 114 12.35 2.42 -14.51
CA ASP A 114 12.25 1.06 -15.05
C ASP A 114 12.81 0.04 -14.06
N ALA A 115 13.93 0.32 -13.40
CA ALA A 115 14.49 -0.56 -12.38
C ALA A 115 13.53 -0.73 -11.18
N LEU A 116 12.90 0.34 -10.72
CA LEU A 116 11.88 0.28 -9.67
C LEU A 116 10.66 -0.54 -10.14
N ARG A 117 10.20 -0.31 -11.37
CA ARG A 117 9.07 -1.06 -11.94
C ARG A 117 9.37 -2.56 -12.05
N ASP A 118 10.55 -2.91 -12.54
CA ASP A 118 10.97 -4.31 -12.67
C ASP A 118 11.08 -4.99 -11.31
N TYR A 119 11.61 -4.30 -10.32
CA TYR A 119 11.67 -4.80 -8.95
C TYR A 119 10.25 -5.07 -8.40
N LEU A 120 9.35 -4.09 -8.50
CA LEU A 120 7.96 -4.22 -8.06
C LEU A 120 7.21 -5.34 -8.80
N ALA A 121 7.49 -5.53 -10.08
CA ALA A 121 6.89 -6.60 -10.89
C ALA A 121 7.32 -7.99 -10.40
N ASN A 122 8.51 -8.13 -9.84
CA ASN A 122 9.06 -9.40 -9.35
C ASN A 122 8.80 -9.65 -7.86
N LEU A 123 8.15 -8.73 -7.12
CA LEU A 123 7.79 -8.98 -5.73
C LEU A 123 6.91 -10.23 -5.61
N PRO A 124 7.19 -11.13 -4.65
CA PRO A 124 6.35 -12.28 -4.38
C PRO A 124 4.92 -11.87 -4.03
N GLU A 125 3.95 -12.65 -4.49
CA GLU A 125 2.57 -12.51 -4.05
C GLU A 125 2.41 -13.22 -2.69
N LEU A 126 2.11 -12.45 -1.65
CA LEU A 126 1.98 -12.94 -0.27
C LEU A 126 0.52 -13.10 0.18
N ALA A 127 -0.41 -13.09 -0.78
CA ALA A 127 -1.83 -13.16 -0.47
C ALA A 127 -2.21 -14.50 0.20
N GLU A 128 -2.78 -14.44 1.39
CA GLU A 128 -3.20 -15.61 2.17
C GLU A 128 -4.57 -16.15 1.70
N ILE A 129 -4.66 -16.60 0.45
CA ILE A 129 -5.92 -17.01 -0.20
C ILE A 129 -6.57 -18.22 0.47
N ASN A 130 -5.79 -19.11 1.07
CA ASN A 130 -6.28 -20.36 1.67
C ASN A 130 -6.79 -20.21 3.11
N LYS A 131 -6.82 -19.01 3.67
CA LYS A 131 -7.37 -18.72 5.00
C LYS A 131 -8.86 -18.35 4.92
N PRO A 132 -9.60 -18.38 6.03
CA PRO A 132 -10.94 -17.81 6.09
C PRO A 132 -10.93 -16.35 5.65
N PHE A 133 -11.98 -15.95 4.92
CA PHE A 133 -12.09 -14.58 4.42
C PHE A 133 -12.12 -13.56 5.56
N ARG A 134 -11.26 -12.57 5.50
CA ARG A 134 -11.20 -11.45 6.44
C ARG A 134 -11.10 -10.15 5.67
N TYR A 135 -12.01 -9.25 5.96
CA TYR A 135 -12.15 -7.97 5.26
C TYR A 135 -12.23 -6.81 6.25
N ALA A 136 -11.34 -5.86 6.12
CA ALA A 136 -11.39 -4.63 6.90
C ALA A 136 -12.13 -3.55 6.13
N ILE A 137 -13.26 -3.15 6.66
CA ILE A 137 -14.09 -2.09 6.09
C ILE A 137 -13.51 -0.74 6.53
N ASP A 138 -13.21 0.13 5.58
CA ASP A 138 -12.77 1.51 5.80
C ASP A 138 -13.86 2.55 5.54
N ARG A 139 -14.84 2.24 4.67
CA ARG A 139 -15.97 3.13 4.39
C ARG A 139 -17.26 2.36 4.21
N VAL A 140 -18.35 2.98 4.61
CA VAL A 140 -19.71 2.48 4.41
C VAL A 140 -20.57 3.61 3.86
N PHE A 141 -21.27 3.34 2.76
CA PHE A 141 -22.16 4.32 2.15
C PHE A 141 -23.35 3.63 1.46
N ARG A 142 -24.36 4.41 1.09
CA ARG A 142 -25.52 3.90 0.36
C ARG A 142 -25.51 4.39 -1.07
N VAL A 143 -25.76 3.47 -1.99
CA VAL A 143 -25.87 3.75 -3.42
C VAL A 143 -27.31 3.43 -3.86
N LYS A 144 -27.95 4.37 -4.54
CA LYS A 144 -29.31 4.15 -5.08
C LYS A 144 -29.29 2.99 -6.07
N GLY A 145 -30.10 1.96 -5.80
CA GLY A 145 -30.17 0.74 -6.61
C GLY A 145 -29.26 -0.40 -6.13
N ALA A 146 -28.08 -0.12 -5.60
CA ALA A 146 -27.17 -1.14 -5.09
C ALA A 146 -27.35 -1.44 -3.59
N GLY A 147 -27.89 -0.47 -2.83
CA GLY A 147 -28.08 -0.64 -1.39
C GLY A 147 -26.88 -0.15 -0.58
N THR A 148 -26.54 -0.89 0.48
CA THR A 148 -25.34 -0.60 1.29
C THR A 148 -24.12 -1.13 0.58
N VAL A 149 -23.15 -0.25 0.37
CA VAL A 149 -21.84 -0.56 -0.18
C VAL A 149 -20.78 -0.34 0.89
N VAL A 150 -19.85 -1.26 1.01
CA VAL A 150 -18.68 -1.16 1.87
C VAL A 150 -17.42 -1.19 1.03
N THR A 151 -16.42 -0.39 1.38
CA THR A 151 -15.09 -0.49 0.77
C THR A 151 -14.05 -0.86 1.82
N GLY A 152 -12.98 -1.51 1.38
CA GLY A 152 -11.94 -1.95 2.30
C GLY A 152 -10.89 -2.83 1.63
N THR A 153 -10.07 -3.46 2.46
CA THR A 153 -9.02 -4.38 2.02
C THR A 153 -9.31 -5.80 2.51
N ALA A 154 -9.22 -6.76 1.61
CA ALA A 154 -9.28 -8.17 1.97
C ALA A 154 -7.92 -8.63 2.52
N PHE A 155 -7.88 -9.00 3.80
CA PHE A 155 -6.65 -9.43 4.47
C PHE A 155 -6.31 -10.89 4.22
N ALA A 156 -7.31 -11.72 4.10
CA ALA A 156 -7.14 -13.15 3.93
C ALA A 156 -8.34 -13.76 3.19
N GLY A 157 -8.13 -14.93 2.61
CA GLY A 157 -9.16 -15.74 1.98
C GLY A 157 -9.65 -15.19 0.67
N SER A 158 -10.82 -15.64 0.29
CA SER A 158 -11.52 -15.18 -0.90
C SER A 158 -13.02 -15.09 -0.61
N VAL A 159 -13.72 -14.25 -1.38
CA VAL A 159 -15.17 -14.07 -1.31
C VAL A 159 -15.75 -14.07 -2.71
N SER A 160 -16.92 -14.67 -2.88
CA SER A 160 -17.67 -14.72 -4.13
C SER A 160 -19.03 -14.03 -3.97
N ILE A 161 -19.65 -13.68 -5.08
CA ILE A 161 -21.03 -13.22 -5.09
C ILE A 161 -21.91 -14.32 -4.47
N ASP A 162 -22.94 -13.95 -3.71
CA ASP A 162 -23.85 -14.77 -2.92
C ASP A 162 -23.25 -15.42 -1.67
N ASP A 163 -21.96 -15.25 -1.38
CA ASP A 163 -21.39 -15.72 -0.11
C ASP A 163 -22.06 -15.04 1.09
N GLU A 164 -22.20 -15.81 2.16
CA GLU A 164 -22.68 -15.33 3.44
C GLU A 164 -21.51 -15.06 4.37
N LEU A 165 -21.42 -13.83 4.85
CA LEU A 165 -20.37 -13.34 5.73
C LEU A 165 -20.93 -12.91 7.08
N PHE A 166 -20.08 -12.89 8.09
CA PHE A 166 -20.42 -12.38 9.42
C PHE A 166 -19.66 -11.08 9.68
N LEU A 167 -20.38 -10.07 10.09
CA LEU A 167 -19.77 -8.85 10.65
C LEU A 167 -19.19 -9.16 12.04
N SER A 168 -18.27 -8.32 12.51
CA SER A 168 -17.74 -8.42 13.89
C SER A 168 -18.81 -8.33 14.98
N THR A 169 -19.98 -7.79 14.66
CA THR A 169 -21.17 -7.72 15.53
C THR A 169 -21.95 -9.04 15.59
N GLY A 170 -21.57 -10.06 14.81
CA GLY A 170 -22.30 -11.31 14.66
C GLY A 170 -23.44 -11.27 13.64
N GLN A 171 -23.71 -10.11 13.04
CA GLN A 171 -24.76 -10.00 12.01
C GLN A 171 -24.34 -10.71 10.73
N LYS A 172 -25.22 -11.50 10.16
CA LYS A 172 -25.05 -12.19 8.88
C LYS A 172 -25.43 -11.26 7.73
N VAL A 173 -24.59 -11.22 6.71
CA VAL A 173 -24.79 -10.44 5.49
C VAL A 173 -24.51 -11.29 4.26
N ARG A 174 -25.15 -10.97 3.13
CA ARG A 174 -24.90 -11.64 1.85
C ARG A 174 -24.24 -10.68 0.88
N VAL A 175 -23.23 -11.15 0.18
CA VAL A 175 -22.52 -10.43 -0.87
C VAL A 175 -23.38 -10.38 -2.12
N LYS A 176 -23.73 -9.19 -2.61
CA LYS A 176 -24.55 -9.01 -3.81
C LYS A 176 -23.73 -8.79 -5.07
N ASN A 177 -22.72 -7.95 -4.95
CA ASN A 177 -21.81 -7.59 -6.03
C ASN A 177 -20.42 -7.38 -5.45
N ILE A 178 -19.40 -7.53 -6.31
CA ILE A 178 -18.01 -7.29 -5.95
C ILE A 178 -17.38 -6.40 -7.03
N HIS A 179 -16.70 -5.36 -6.60
CA HIS A 179 -15.72 -4.65 -7.40
C HIS A 179 -14.34 -4.90 -6.79
N ALA A 180 -13.45 -5.48 -7.55
CA ALA A 180 -12.05 -5.67 -7.17
C ALA A 180 -11.19 -4.66 -7.94
N GLN A 181 -10.44 -3.82 -7.22
CA GLN A 181 -9.55 -2.82 -7.83
C GLN A 181 -10.29 -1.92 -8.85
N ASN A 182 -11.49 -1.44 -8.49
CA ASN A 182 -12.40 -0.62 -9.30
C ASN A 182 -13.00 -1.30 -10.54
N THR A 183 -12.85 -2.60 -10.71
CA THR A 183 -13.46 -3.37 -11.80
C THR A 183 -14.51 -4.36 -11.27
N PRO A 184 -15.68 -4.52 -11.94
CA PRO A 184 -16.62 -5.57 -11.60
C PRO A 184 -15.95 -6.94 -11.60
N SER A 185 -16.23 -7.75 -10.58
CA SER A 185 -15.64 -9.07 -10.43
C SER A 185 -16.65 -10.03 -9.79
N GLU A 186 -16.59 -11.30 -10.11
CA GLU A 186 -17.37 -12.35 -9.45
C GLU A 186 -16.73 -12.80 -8.13
N LYS A 187 -15.42 -12.51 -7.96
CA LYS A 187 -14.65 -12.95 -6.81
C LYS A 187 -13.71 -11.85 -6.32
N GLY A 188 -13.57 -11.75 -4.99
CA GLY A 188 -12.55 -10.92 -4.34
C GLY A 188 -11.53 -11.79 -3.63
N LEU A 189 -10.25 -11.42 -3.68
CA LEU A 189 -9.13 -12.17 -3.12
C LEU A 189 -8.39 -11.36 -2.06
N ALA A 190 -7.72 -12.07 -1.15
CA ALA A 190 -6.76 -11.46 -0.22
C ALA A 190 -5.77 -10.55 -0.95
N GLY A 191 -5.39 -9.43 -0.34
CA GLY A 191 -4.53 -8.40 -0.92
C GLY A 191 -5.26 -7.40 -1.81
N GLN A 192 -6.51 -7.65 -2.20
CA GLN A 192 -7.28 -6.74 -3.05
C GLN A 192 -8.06 -5.71 -2.24
N ARG A 193 -8.17 -4.51 -2.81
CA ARG A 193 -9.20 -3.56 -2.40
C ARG A 193 -10.51 -3.92 -3.07
N LEU A 194 -11.53 -4.09 -2.24
CA LEU A 194 -12.87 -4.49 -2.70
C LEU A 194 -13.92 -3.42 -2.37
N ALA A 195 -15.01 -3.43 -3.14
CA ALA A 195 -16.23 -2.67 -2.88
C ALA A 195 -17.45 -3.55 -3.14
#